data_5e5213ff3584ce3f1f4dfd6576a1fe01
#
_entry.id   5e5213ff3584ce3f1f4dfd6576a1fe01
#
_cell.length_a   1.000
_cell.length_b   1.000
_cell.length_c   1.000
_cell.angle_alpha   90.00
_cell.angle_beta   90.00
_cell.angle_gamma   90.00
#
_symmetry.space_group_name_H-M   'P 1'
#
loop_
_entity.id
_entity.type
_entity.pdbx_description
1 polymer ?
#
loop_
_entity_poly.entity_id
_entity_poly.type
_entity_poly.pdbx_seq_one_letter_code
_entity_poly.pdbx_strand_id
1 'polypeptide(L)'
;MEQTREGDSRYQIGAGKVKELAELVKETGAQKVIFDNPLKPVQSYNLAKATGVEVIDRFQLILEIFTRRATTTEAQLQIQLARLGYELAHAKERVRLAKKEEQPGFMGLGAYEVDVYYEAVKKQVHTVRKKLKKIREKRLLHRERRAELGFSSISLAGYTNAGKSSLFNALTEEEVPVDTTLFTTLSTTTRLVEFSKKKFLLTDTVGFIDRLPLTLIEAFHSTLEETIYSDLILLVVDASEPTHTIHKKLAVCLETIERIGASGIPTITALNKIDLISETETYQKLESLKGTTPNPVPISALHKTNIDLLKNEILKMLKNYVQASITIPSTNETMPFISWLFKSTDVKTIKYTGNSANIVFEAVPWFAEKVKKRVEEFNGKFEKI
;
A
#
# COMPACT_ATOMS: atom_id res chain seq x y z
N MET A 1 -18.29 18.78 -16.68
CA MET A 1 -19.76 18.74 -16.86
C MET A 1 -20.34 17.96 -15.69
N GLU A 2 -21.28 18.51 -14.94
CA GLU A 2 -21.91 17.86 -13.78
C GLU A 2 -23.42 17.71 -14.00
N GLN A 3 -24.01 16.66 -13.42
CA GLN A 3 -25.45 16.44 -13.39
C GLN A 3 -25.89 16.13 -11.95
N THR A 4 -26.90 16.89 -11.47
CA THR A 4 -27.46 16.72 -10.12
C THR A 4 -28.68 15.79 -10.07
N ARG A 5 -29.23 15.39 -11.24
CA ARG A 5 -30.41 14.49 -11.35
C ARG A 5 -29.92 13.03 -11.35
N GLU A 6 -30.83 12.12 -10.96
CA GLU A 6 -30.60 10.67 -11.08
C GLU A 6 -30.24 10.29 -12.52
N GLY A 7 -29.38 9.27 -12.65
CA GLY A 7 -28.87 8.84 -13.94
C GLY A 7 -29.95 8.20 -14.82
N ASP A 8 -29.96 8.55 -16.11
CA ASP A 8 -30.80 7.91 -17.12
C ASP A 8 -30.36 6.46 -17.37
N SER A 9 -31.32 5.55 -17.58
CA SER A 9 -31.01 4.14 -17.82
C SER A 9 -30.26 3.90 -19.13
N ARG A 10 -30.44 4.76 -20.13
CA ARG A 10 -29.87 4.65 -21.48
C ARG A 10 -28.47 5.28 -21.60
N TYR A 11 -28.24 6.42 -20.93
CA TYR A 11 -27.03 7.24 -21.12
C TYR A 11 -26.35 7.65 -19.82
N GLN A 12 -26.84 7.34 -18.63
CA GLN A 12 -26.40 7.85 -17.35
C GLN A 12 -26.64 9.36 -17.18
N ILE A 13 -26.73 10.13 -18.24
CA ILE A 13 -27.04 11.57 -18.29
C ILE A 13 -28.26 11.81 -19.18
N GLY A 14 -28.92 12.95 -19.00
CA GLY A 14 -30.11 13.29 -19.82
C GLY A 14 -29.75 13.49 -21.28
N ALA A 15 -30.70 13.21 -22.19
CA ALA A 15 -30.51 13.30 -23.64
C ALA A 15 -30.03 14.68 -24.14
N GLY A 16 -30.43 15.78 -23.50
CA GLY A 16 -29.92 17.12 -23.78
C GLY A 16 -28.43 17.21 -23.50
N LYS A 17 -27.98 16.70 -22.31
CA LYS A 17 -26.55 16.68 -21.94
C LYS A 17 -25.71 15.76 -22.82
N VAL A 18 -26.30 14.72 -23.43
CA VAL A 18 -25.57 13.88 -24.40
C VAL A 18 -25.20 14.68 -25.65
N LYS A 19 -26.11 15.57 -26.13
CA LYS A 19 -25.84 16.45 -27.26
C LYS A 19 -24.75 17.47 -26.93
N GLU A 20 -24.85 18.14 -25.77
CA GLU A 20 -23.84 19.08 -25.29
C GLU A 20 -22.47 18.39 -25.16
N LEU A 21 -22.43 17.14 -24.63
CA LEU A 21 -21.22 16.35 -24.52
C LEU A 21 -20.62 16.04 -25.90
N ALA A 22 -21.44 15.67 -26.88
CA ALA A 22 -20.97 15.37 -28.23
C ALA A 22 -20.42 16.63 -28.94
N GLU A 23 -21.03 17.80 -28.72
CA GLU A 23 -20.53 19.09 -29.22
C GLU A 23 -19.22 19.46 -28.54
N LEU A 24 -19.11 19.33 -27.21
CA LEU A 24 -17.90 19.59 -26.45
C LEU A 24 -16.72 18.69 -26.88
N VAL A 25 -16.98 17.41 -27.16
CA VAL A 25 -15.98 16.47 -27.68
C VAL A 25 -15.45 16.95 -29.04
N LYS A 26 -16.32 17.43 -29.92
CA LYS A 26 -15.92 17.98 -31.23
C LYS A 26 -15.12 19.27 -31.11
N GLU A 27 -15.56 20.19 -30.24
CA GLU A 27 -14.90 21.48 -30.01
C GLU A 27 -13.50 21.32 -29.41
N THR A 28 -13.35 20.41 -28.43
CA THR A 28 -12.10 20.19 -27.72
C THR A 28 -11.16 19.22 -28.42
N GLY A 29 -11.64 18.46 -29.42
CA GLY A 29 -10.88 17.38 -30.04
C GLY A 29 -10.57 16.24 -29.07
N ALA A 30 -11.40 16.04 -28.06
CA ALA A 30 -11.18 15.03 -27.04
C ALA A 30 -11.20 13.62 -27.65
N GLN A 31 -10.20 12.80 -27.32
CA GLN A 31 -10.08 11.41 -27.81
C GLN A 31 -10.88 10.41 -26.96
N LYS A 32 -11.26 10.79 -25.73
CA LYS A 32 -11.91 9.91 -24.77
C LYS A 32 -12.79 10.72 -23.82
N VAL A 33 -13.92 10.15 -23.42
CA VAL A 33 -14.79 10.69 -22.37
C VAL A 33 -14.72 9.80 -21.14
N ILE A 34 -14.58 10.39 -19.97
CA ILE A 34 -14.45 9.70 -18.72
C ILE A 34 -15.58 10.09 -17.78
N PHE A 35 -16.31 9.10 -17.28
CA PHE A 35 -17.36 9.28 -16.28
C PHE A 35 -16.83 8.96 -14.88
N ASP A 36 -17.12 9.81 -13.89
CA ASP A 36 -16.77 9.54 -12.48
C ASP A 36 -17.65 8.43 -11.88
N ASN A 37 -18.88 8.29 -12.37
CA ASN A 37 -19.81 7.25 -11.96
C ASN A 37 -19.61 5.96 -12.76
N PRO A 38 -19.90 4.78 -12.18
CA PRO A 38 -19.91 3.51 -12.92
C PRO A 38 -20.90 3.55 -14.07
N LEU A 39 -20.51 3.02 -15.23
CA LEU A 39 -21.35 2.92 -16.42
C LEU A 39 -21.80 1.48 -16.64
N LYS A 40 -23.08 1.31 -16.99
CA LYS A 40 -23.55 0.03 -17.54
C LYS A 40 -23.02 -0.15 -18.97
N PRO A 41 -22.84 -1.38 -19.45
CA PRO A 41 -22.37 -1.64 -20.83
C PRO A 41 -23.18 -0.92 -21.89
N VAL A 42 -24.51 -0.91 -21.74
CA VAL A 42 -25.43 -0.23 -22.67
C VAL A 42 -25.23 1.28 -22.66
N GLN A 43 -25.01 1.88 -21.48
CA GLN A 43 -24.76 3.30 -21.33
C GLN A 43 -23.44 3.70 -22.00
N SER A 44 -22.36 2.95 -21.74
CA SER A 44 -21.05 3.19 -22.35
C SER A 44 -21.14 3.10 -23.88
N TYR A 45 -21.80 2.06 -24.40
CA TYR A 45 -22.01 1.88 -25.84
C TYR A 45 -22.82 3.03 -26.49
N ASN A 46 -23.94 3.40 -25.87
CA ASN A 46 -24.79 4.47 -26.39
C ASN A 46 -24.10 5.83 -26.37
N LEU A 47 -23.35 6.12 -25.30
CA LEU A 47 -22.56 7.34 -25.19
C LEU A 47 -21.43 7.38 -26.23
N ALA A 48 -20.69 6.28 -26.42
CA ALA A 48 -19.65 6.18 -27.44
C ALA A 48 -20.20 6.38 -28.85
N LYS A 49 -21.39 5.82 -29.15
CA LYS A 49 -22.08 6.02 -30.43
C LYS A 49 -22.52 7.47 -30.61
N ALA A 50 -22.94 8.16 -29.55
CA ALA A 50 -23.39 9.55 -29.61
C ALA A 50 -22.23 10.55 -29.72
N THR A 51 -21.10 10.29 -29.06
CA THR A 51 -19.95 11.18 -29.01
C THR A 51 -18.90 10.91 -30.11
N GLY A 52 -18.91 9.72 -30.69
CA GLY A 52 -17.93 9.28 -31.69
C GLY A 52 -16.55 8.92 -31.12
N VAL A 53 -16.38 8.92 -29.78
CA VAL A 53 -15.14 8.59 -29.10
C VAL A 53 -15.35 7.50 -28.06
N GLU A 54 -14.26 6.92 -27.58
CA GLU A 54 -14.31 5.94 -26.50
C GLU A 54 -14.84 6.58 -25.20
N VAL A 55 -15.75 5.87 -24.53
CA VAL A 55 -16.34 6.30 -23.25
C VAL A 55 -16.08 5.24 -22.21
N ILE A 56 -15.36 5.63 -21.16
CA ILE A 56 -15.00 4.77 -20.04
C ILE A 56 -15.47 5.37 -18.71
N ASP A 57 -15.57 4.54 -17.70
CA ASP A 57 -15.82 5.01 -16.34
C ASP A 57 -14.51 5.15 -15.52
N ARG A 58 -14.66 5.67 -14.32
CA ARG A 58 -13.54 5.86 -13.38
C ARG A 58 -12.78 4.56 -13.08
N PHE A 59 -13.49 3.43 -12.98
CA PHE A 59 -12.87 2.12 -12.72
C PHE A 59 -11.94 1.71 -13.85
N GLN A 60 -12.43 1.84 -15.09
CA GLN A 60 -11.65 1.53 -16.29
C GLN A 60 -10.44 2.46 -16.43
N LEU A 61 -10.59 3.77 -16.12
CA LEU A 61 -9.47 4.70 -16.11
C LEU A 61 -8.38 4.28 -15.12
N ILE A 62 -8.76 3.92 -13.89
CA ILE A 62 -7.82 3.45 -12.88
C ILE A 62 -7.08 2.18 -13.37
N LEU A 63 -7.79 1.24 -13.99
CA LEU A 63 -7.19 0.05 -14.57
C LEU A 63 -6.21 0.37 -15.71
N GLU A 64 -6.51 1.35 -16.56
CA GLU A 64 -5.59 1.80 -17.61
C GLU A 64 -4.30 2.38 -17.01
N ILE A 65 -4.42 3.26 -15.99
CA ILE A 65 -3.27 3.83 -15.29
C ILE A 65 -2.42 2.70 -14.68
N PHE A 66 -3.05 1.75 -14.01
CA PHE A 66 -2.37 0.61 -13.41
C PHE A 66 -1.69 -0.28 -14.45
N THR A 67 -2.33 -0.52 -15.59
CA THR A 67 -1.76 -1.32 -16.68
C THR A 67 -0.46 -0.71 -17.20
N ARG A 68 -0.39 0.62 -17.31
CA ARG A 68 0.82 1.33 -17.72
C ARG A 68 1.95 1.28 -16.69
N ARG A 69 1.60 1.11 -15.39
CA ARG A 69 2.55 1.11 -14.27
C ARG A 69 2.96 -0.30 -13.79
N ALA A 70 2.27 -1.34 -14.23
CA ALA A 70 2.51 -2.71 -13.79
C ALA A 70 3.78 -3.30 -14.42
N THR A 71 4.86 -3.33 -13.65
CA THR A 71 6.15 -3.91 -14.06
C THR A 71 6.33 -5.36 -13.60
N THR A 72 5.60 -5.80 -12.56
CA THR A 72 5.73 -7.14 -12.01
C THR A 72 4.63 -8.08 -12.50
N THR A 73 4.95 -9.37 -12.62
CA THR A 73 3.97 -10.41 -12.97
C THR A 73 2.78 -10.44 -12.02
N GLU A 74 3.01 -10.16 -10.74
CA GLU A 74 1.94 -10.12 -9.75
C GLU A 74 0.99 -8.96 -10.00
N ALA A 75 1.50 -7.73 -10.17
CA ALA A 75 0.69 -6.57 -10.49
C ALA A 75 -0.13 -6.78 -11.79
N GLN A 76 0.48 -7.36 -12.81
CA GLN A 76 -0.21 -7.69 -14.06
C GLN A 76 -1.35 -8.70 -13.86
N LEU A 77 -1.13 -9.75 -13.04
CA LEU A 77 -2.17 -10.71 -12.70
C LEU A 77 -3.29 -10.09 -11.85
N GLN A 78 -2.98 -9.15 -10.96
CA GLN A 78 -3.96 -8.41 -10.17
C GLN A 78 -4.84 -7.52 -11.04
N ILE A 79 -4.25 -6.78 -11.98
CA ILE A 79 -4.97 -5.98 -12.96
C ILE A 79 -5.86 -6.86 -13.83
N GLN A 80 -5.32 -7.98 -14.30
CA GLN A 80 -6.09 -8.95 -15.08
C GLN A 80 -7.29 -9.47 -14.27
N LEU A 81 -7.10 -9.79 -12.98
CA LEU A 81 -8.19 -10.23 -12.10
C LEU A 81 -9.27 -9.16 -11.94
N ALA A 82 -8.87 -7.91 -11.71
CA ALA A 82 -9.80 -6.79 -11.59
C ALA A 82 -10.60 -6.57 -12.87
N ARG A 83 -9.92 -6.61 -14.03
CA ARG A 83 -10.55 -6.49 -15.36
C ARG A 83 -11.56 -7.61 -15.61
N LEU A 84 -11.16 -8.86 -15.38
CA LEU A 84 -12.03 -10.03 -15.54
C LEU A 84 -13.21 -10.00 -14.57
N GLY A 85 -13.02 -9.50 -13.33
CA GLY A 85 -14.10 -9.30 -12.37
C GLY A 85 -15.14 -8.28 -12.86
N TYR A 86 -14.67 -7.18 -13.43
CA TYR A 86 -15.53 -6.17 -14.05
C TYR A 86 -16.27 -6.75 -15.26
N GLU A 87 -15.59 -7.44 -16.17
CA GLU A 87 -16.20 -8.11 -17.33
C GLU A 87 -17.24 -9.17 -16.91
N LEU A 88 -16.96 -9.93 -15.85
CA LEU A 88 -17.88 -10.93 -15.33
C LEU A 88 -19.18 -10.33 -14.80
N ALA A 89 -19.07 -9.20 -14.05
CA ALA A 89 -20.25 -8.47 -13.58
C ALA A 89 -21.12 -7.97 -14.75
N HIS A 90 -20.47 -7.45 -15.79
CA HIS A 90 -21.15 -6.97 -17.01
C HIS A 90 -21.75 -8.11 -17.82
N ALA A 91 -21.05 -9.26 -17.96
CA ALA A 91 -21.56 -10.44 -18.66
C ALA A 91 -22.80 -10.99 -17.95
N LYS A 92 -22.78 -11.05 -16.60
CA LYS A 92 -23.94 -11.51 -15.81
C LYS A 92 -25.17 -10.64 -16.02
N GLU A 93 -25.01 -9.33 -16.13
CA GLU A 93 -26.12 -8.41 -16.42
C GLU A 93 -26.67 -8.62 -17.85
N ARG A 94 -25.79 -8.81 -18.84
CA ARG A 94 -26.20 -9.13 -20.23
C ARG A 94 -26.98 -10.44 -20.30
N VAL A 95 -26.53 -11.51 -19.63
CA VAL A 95 -27.27 -12.79 -19.54
C VAL A 95 -28.66 -12.57 -18.96
N ARG A 96 -28.74 -11.77 -17.87
CA ARG A 96 -30.02 -11.47 -17.23
C ARG A 96 -30.99 -10.72 -18.13
N LEU A 97 -30.50 -9.78 -18.94
CA LEU A 97 -31.28 -8.99 -19.86
C LEU A 97 -31.73 -9.85 -21.07
N ALA A 98 -30.83 -10.62 -21.67
CA ALA A 98 -31.14 -11.54 -22.75
C ALA A 98 -32.24 -12.54 -22.37
N LYS A 99 -32.16 -13.15 -21.18
CA LYS A 99 -33.19 -14.07 -20.65
C LYS A 99 -34.53 -13.39 -20.36
N LYS A 100 -34.59 -12.06 -20.17
CA LYS A 100 -35.86 -11.32 -19.99
C LYS A 100 -36.53 -10.95 -21.31
N GLU A 101 -35.75 -10.78 -22.37
CA GLU A 101 -36.24 -10.38 -23.70
C GLU A 101 -36.59 -11.60 -24.60
N GLU A 102 -36.17 -12.82 -24.21
CA GLU A 102 -36.51 -14.05 -24.93
C GLU A 102 -37.96 -14.45 -24.64
N GLN A 103 -38.80 -14.41 -25.68
CA GLN A 103 -40.12 -15.05 -25.65
C GLN A 103 -39.92 -16.58 -25.52
N PRO A 104 -40.79 -17.27 -24.73
CA PRO A 104 -40.74 -18.75 -24.65
C PRO A 104 -41.00 -19.35 -26.02
N GLY A 105 -40.02 -20.04 -26.62
CA GLY A 105 -40.16 -20.74 -27.89
C GLY A 105 -39.14 -20.38 -28.97
N PHE A 106 -38.38 -19.31 -28.87
CA PHE A 106 -37.27 -18.98 -29.78
C PHE A 106 -35.95 -19.29 -29.07
N MET A 107 -35.24 -20.35 -29.51
CA MET A 107 -33.87 -20.60 -29.07
C MET A 107 -32.99 -19.44 -29.57
N GLY A 108 -32.86 -18.37 -28.76
CA GLY A 108 -31.99 -17.25 -29.04
C GLY A 108 -30.52 -17.68 -28.97
N LEU A 109 -29.86 -17.78 -30.10
CA LEU A 109 -28.40 -17.99 -30.21
C LEU A 109 -27.62 -17.01 -29.33
N GLY A 110 -28.14 -15.84 -29.08
CA GLY A 110 -27.51 -14.79 -28.24
C GLY A 110 -27.38 -15.14 -26.76
N ALA A 111 -28.37 -15.79 -26.12
CA ALA A 111 -28.28 -16.20 -24.72
C ALA A 111 -27.24 -17.30 -24.52
N TYR A 112 -27.15 -18.26 -25.46
CA TYR A 112 -26.15 -19.29 -25.43
C TYR A 112 -24.72 -18.74 -25.58
N GLU A 113 -24.47 -17.85 -26.51
CA GLU A 113 -23.16 -17.20 -26.68
C GLU A 113 -22.73 -16.42 -25.45
N VAL A 114 -23.65 -15.71 -24.80
CA VAL A 114 -23.34 -14.94 -23.57
C VAL A 114 -23.09 -15.88 -22.39
N ASP A 115 -23.81 -17.01 -22.27
CA ASP A 115 -23.53 -18.01 -21.23
C ASP A 115 -22.15 -18.68 -21.46
N VAL A 116 -21.78 -19.01 -22.70
CA VAL A 116 -20.45 -19.53 -23.05
C VAL A 116 -19.35 -18.52 -22.70
N TYR A 117 -19.55 -17.25 -23.04
CA TYR A 117 -18.62 -16.17 -22.69
C TYR A 117 -18.47 -16.03 -21.18
N TYR A 118 -19.58 -16.01 -20.42
CA TYR A 118 -19.57 -15.94 -18.97
C TYR A 118 -18.75 -17.08 -18.34
N GLU A 119 -18.96 -18.33 -18.75
CA GLU A 119 -18.20 -19.48 -18.25
C GLU A 119 -16.72 -19.41 -18.66
N ALA A 120 -16.38 -18.89 -19.84
CA ALA A 120 -15.01 -18.69 -20.27
C ALA A 120 -14.28 -17.66 -19.37
N VAL A 121 -14.91 -16.52 -19.10
CA VAL A 121 -14.36 -15.48 -18.19
C VAL A 121 -14.21 -16.04 -16.78
N LYS A 122 -15.17 -16.79 -16.27
CA LYS A 122 -15.12 -17.44 -14.96
C LYS A 122 -13.94 -18.43 -14.83
N LYS A 123 -13.66 -19.20 -15.86
CA LYS A 123 -12.48 -20.08 -15.93
C LYS A 123 -11.18 -19.28 -15.89
N GLN A 124 -11.11 -18.16 -16.60
CA GLN A 124 -9.95 -17.27 -16.55
C GLN A 124 -9.74 -16.67 -15.16
N VAL A 125 -10.80 -16.20 -14.49
CA VAL A 125 -10.76 -15.72 -13.10
C VAL A 125 -10.19 -16.78 -12.18
N HIS A 126 -10.67 -18.03 -12.28
CA HIS A 126 -10.15 -19.14 -11.48
C HIS A 126 -8.65 -19.38 -11.72
N THR A 127 -8.22 -19.35 -12.97
CA THR A 127 -6.81 -19.56 -13.35
C THR A 127 -5.91 -18.46 -12.78
N VAL A 128 -6.33 -17.20 -12.90
CA VAL A 128 -5.57 -16.05 -12.37
C VAL A 128 -5.50 -16.11 -10.85
N ARG A 129 -6.61 -16.40 -10.16
CA ARG A 129 -6.64 -16.58 -8.70
C ARG A 129 -5.68 -17.68 -8.24
N LYS A 130 -5.62 -18.80 -8.96
CA LYS A 130 -4.69 -19.91 -8.65
C LYS A 130 -3.22 -19.48 -8.77
N LYS A 131 -2.89 -18.67 -9.80
CA LYS A 131 -1.53 -18.09 -9.94
C LYS A 131 -1.19 -17.14 -8.82
N LEU A 132 -2.09 -16.23 -8.47
CA LEU A 132 -1.91 -15.27 -7.36
C LEU A 132 -1.77 -16.00 -6.01
N LYS A 133 -2.53 -17.07 -5.77
CA LYS A 133 -2.41 -17.89 -4.56
C LYS A 133 -1.00 -18.46 -4.39
N LYS A 134 -0.41 -18.99 -5.47
CA LYS A 134 0.97 -19.50 -5.43
C LYS A 134 2.01 -18.42 -5.12
N ILE A 135 1.81 -17.20 -5.63
CA ILE A 135 2.69 -16.06 -5.32
C ILE A 135 2.56 -15.69 -3.83
N ARG A 136 1.33 -15.65 -3.33
CA ARG A 136 1.05 -15.37 -1.90
C ARG A 136 1.68 -16.39 -0.97
N GLU A 137 1.59 -17.68 -1.28
CA GLU A 137 2.23 -18.75 -0.50
C GLU A 137 3.75 -18.56 -0.40
N LYS A 138 4.41 -18.23 -1.51
CA LYS A 138 5.84 -17.90 -1.50
C LYS A 138 6.16 -16.69 -0.63
N ARG A 139 5.33 -15.63 -0.67
CA ARG A 139 5.50 -14.44 0.17
C ARG A 139 5.38 -14.77 1.65
N LEU A 140 4.43 -15.61 2.05
CA LEU A 140 4.28 -16.05 3.44
C LEU A 140 5.55 -16.72 3.94
N LEU A 141 6.12 -17.65 3.19
CA LEU A 141 7.40 -18.30 3.54
C LEU A 141 8.54 -17.30 3.68
N HIS A 142 8.63 -16.32 2.78
CA HIS A 142 9.66 -15.27 2.89
C HIS A 142 9.44 -14.37 4.11
N ARG A 143 8.17 -14.13 4.49
CA ARG A 143 7.81 -13.33 5.68
C ARG A 143 8.17 -14.06 6.97
N GLU A 144 7.80 -15.32 7.10
CA GLU A 144 8.18 -16.17 8.23
C GLU A 144 9.69 -16.16 8.42
N ARG A 145 10.45 -16.33 7.34
CA ARG A 145 11.92 -16.28 7.38
C ARG A 145 12.47 -14.91 7.80
N ARG A 146 11.82 -13.80 7.40
CA ARG A 146 12.18 -12.43 7.83
C ARG A 146 11.87 -12.21 9.31
N ALA A 147 10.73 -12.71 9.78
CA ALA A 147 10.36 -12.67 11.19
C ALA A 147 11.33 -13.50 12.06
N GLU A 148 11.76 -14.68 11.57
CA GLU A 148 12.82 -15.49 12.21
C GLU A 148 14.16 -14.75 12.27
N LEU A 149 14.47 -13.87 11.33
CA LEU A 149 15.66 -13.02 11.34
C LEU A 149 15.50 -11.79 12.26
N GLY A 150 14.29 -11.57 12.81
CA GLY A 150 14.01 -10.52 13.79
C GLY A 150 13.96 -9.11 13.24
N PHE A 151 13.77 -8.93 11.93
CA PHE A 151 13.61 -7.61 11.35
C PHE A 151 12.17 -7.10 11.57
N SER A 152 12.05 -5.95 12.23
CA SER A 152 10.77 -5.25 12.25
C SER A 152 10.47 -4.63 10.89
N SER A 153 9.20 -4.68 10.50
CA SER A 153 8.72 -4.20 9.21
C SER A 153 7.94 -2.88 9.36
N ILE A 154 8.25 -1.93 8.49
CA ILE A 154 7.63 -0.62 8.43
C ILE A 154 6.99 -0.46 7.06
N SER A 155 5.71 -0.14 7.01
CA SER A 155 4.98 0.09 5.77
C SER A 155 4.64 1.56 5.59
N LEU A 156 4.95 2.12 4.40
CA LEU A 156 4.49 3.45 4.03
C LEU A 156 3.06 3.36 3.51
N ALA A 157 2.14 4.10 4.11
CA ALA A 157 0.77 4.24 3.67
C ALA A 157 0.44 5.72 3.45
N GLY A 158 -0.62 6.03 2.71
CA GLY A 158 -1.05 7.41 2.51
C GLY A 158 -1.65 7.65 1.15
N TYR A 159 -2.25 8.80 0.98
CA TYR A 159 -2.92 9.19 -0.26
C TYR A 159 -1.93 9.27 -1.44
N THR A 160 -2.41 9.11 -2.68
CA THR A 160 -1.57 9.33 -3.87
C THR A 160 -0.98 10.74 -3.86
N ASN A 161 0.26 10.87 -4.30
CA ASN A 161 1.03 12.13 -4.32
C ASN A 161 1.32 12.77 -2.95
N ALA A 162 1.14 12.06 -1.83
CA ALA A 162 1.53 12.57 -0.51
C ALA A 162 3.06 12.58 -0.28
N GLY A 163 3.83 11.98 -1.17
CA GLY A 163 5.29 11.91 -1.10
C GLY A 163 5.83 10.63 -0.43
N LYS A 164 5.10 9.51 -0.52
CA LYS A 164 5.56 8.21 0.01
C LYS A 164 6.88 7.76 -0.58
N SER A 165 7.01 7.75 -1.91
CA SER A 165 8.26 7.34 -2.58
C SER A 165 9.40 8.32 -2.32
N SER A 166 9.12 9.62 -2.14
CA SER A 166 10.13 10.60 -1.71
C SER A 166 10.60 10.31 -0.29
N LEU A 167 9.68 9.98 0.64
CA LEU A 167 10.03 9.58 2.00
C LEU A 167 10.79 8.26 2.02
N PHE A 168 10.40 7.30 1.18
CA PHE A 168 11.12 6.05 1.00
C PHE A 168 12.58 6.31 0.63
N ASN A 169 12.83 7.15 -0.38
CA ASN A 169 14.17 7.53 -0.81
C ASN A 169 14.95 8.25 0.30
N ALA A 170 14.28 9.16 1.02
CA ALA A 170 14.94 9.88 2.13
C ALA A 170 15.36 8.96 3.28
N LEU A 171 14.65 7.86 3.51
CA LEU A 171 14.94 6.88 4.57
C LEU A 171 15.89 5.78 4.12
N THR A 172 15.91 5.42 2.83
CA THR A 172 16.76 4.35 2.27
C THR A 172 18.10 4.85 1.73
N GLU A 173 18.23 6.16 1.53
CA GLU A 173 19.37 6.78 0.83
C GLU A 173 19.55 6.28 -0.61
N GLU A 174 18.50 5.69 -1.19
CA GLU A 174 18.44 5.21 -2.58
C GLU A 174 17.64 6.18 -3.46
N GLU A 175 17.88 6.14 -4.77
CA GLU A 175 17.12 6.88 -5.76
C GLU A 175 16.12 5.96 -6.47
N VAL A 176 14.94 5.75 -5.89
CA VAL A 176 13.81 5.17 -6.61
C VAL A 176 13.12 6.29 -7.40
N PRO A 177 12.71 6.06 -8.66
CA PRO A 177 12.04 7.09 -9.45
C PRO A 177 10.84 7.70 -8.72
N VAL A 178 10.89 9.01 -8.48
CA VAL A 178 9.77 9.78 -7.93
C VAL A 178 9.11 10.50 -9.09
N ASP A 179 7.85 10.23 -9.31
CA ASP A 179 7.03 10.88 -10.33
C ASP A 179 5.88 11.64 -9.64
N THR A 180 5.54 12.81 -10.15
CA THR A 180 4.40 13.61 -9.70
C THR A 180 3.04 13.03 -10.12
N THR A 181 3.05 11.97 -10.93
CA THR A 181 1.83 11.32 -11.42
C THR A 181 1.20 10.40 -10.38
N LEU A 182 -0.11 10.15 -10.52
CA LEU A 182 -0.86 9.26 -9.65
C LEU A 182 -0.35 7.81 -9.76
N PHE A 183 -0.28 7.11 -8.63
CA PHE A 183 0.13 5.70 -8.54
C PHE A 183 1.53 5.40 -9.07
N THR A 184 2.51 6.18 -8.63
CA THR A 184 3.92 5.97 -8.98
C THR A 184 4.39 4.57 -8.58
N THR A 185 3.96 4.10 -7.41
CA THR A 185 4.23 2.75 -6.90
C THR A 185 2.99 1.87 -7.03
N LEU A 186 3.03 0.87 -7.88
CA LEU A 186 1.99 -0.17 -8.00
C LEU A 186 2.47 -1.52 -7.44
N SER A 187 3.76 -1.78 -7.52
CA SER A 187 4.41 -2.97 -6.95
C SER A 187 5.15 -2.56 -5.69
N THR A 188 4.95 -3.29 -4.60
CA THR A 188 5.64 -3.00 -3.33
C THR A 188 7.14 -3.13 -3.51
N THR A 189 7.88 -2.12 -3.06
CA THR A 189 9.34 -2.14 -2.98
C THR A 189 9.75 -2.23 -1.53
N THR A 190 10.51 -3.27 -1.17
CA THR A 190 11.00 -3.46 0.20
C THR A 190 12.52 -3.30 0.22
N ARG A 191 13.03 -2.53 1.20
CA ARG A 191 14.46 -2.32 1.44
C ARG A 191 14.80 -2.51 2.90
N LEU A 192 16.01 -2.97 3.14
CA LEU A 192 16.59 -3.00 4.48
C LEU A 192 17.16 -1.61 4.78
N VAL A 193 16.72 -1.00 5.87
CA VAL A 193 17.21 0.29 6.38
C VAL A 193 17.80 0.11 7.76
N GLU A 194 18.76 0.95 8.12
CA GLU A 194 19.40 0.92 9.42
C GLU A 194 19.29 2.28 10.12
N PHE A 195 18.66 2.30 11.31
CA PHE A 195 18.58 3.48 12.16
C PHE A 195 19.20 3.14 13.51
N SER A 196 20.24 3.89 13.93
CA SER A 196 20.94 3.68 15.22
C SER A 196 21.33 2.20 15.44
N LYS A 197 21.95 1.59 14.44
CA LYS A 197 22.36 0.18 14.41
C LYS A 197 21.23 -0.86 14.48
N LYS A 198 19.97 -0.43 14.42
CA LYS A 198 18.79 -1.31 14.33
C LYS A 198 18.33 -1.42 12.89
N LYS A 199 18.07 -2.64 12.45
CA LYS A 199 17.69 -2.95 11.06
C LYS A 199 16.19 -3.14 10.93
N PHE A 200 15.60 -2.50 9.92
CA PHE A 200 14.19 -2.53 9.62
C PHE A 200 13.96 -2.85 8.14
N LEU A 201 12.82 -3.46 7.84
CA LEU A 201 12.36 -3.61 6.48
C LEU A 201 11.37 -2.48 6.18
N LEU A 202 11.75 -1.55 5.33
CA LEU A 202 10.88 -0.46 4.88
C LEU A 202 10.23 -0.86 3.56
N THR A 203 8.90 -0.75 3.48
CA THR A 203 8.12 -1.12 2.29
C THR A 203 7.31 0.07 1.81
N ASP A 204 7.51 0.48 0.55
CA ASP A 204 6.63 1.42 -0.15
C ASP A 204 5.43 0.67 -0.72
N THR A 205 4.23 1.21 -0.53
CA THR A 205 2.97 0.60 -0.96
C THR A 205 2.20 1.48 -1.93
N VAL A 206 1.16 0.91 -2.51
CA VAL A 206 0.24 1.62 -3.41
C VAL A 206 -0.43 2.78 -2.68
N GLY A 207 -0.48 3.96 -3.33
CA GLY A 207 -1.19 5.12 -2.77
C GLY A 207 -2.70 4.93 -2.75
N PHE A 208 -3.33 5.39 -1.66
CA PHE A 208 -4.78 5.40 -1.54
C PHE A 208 -5.39 6.51 -2.39
N ILE A 209 -6.60 6.30 -2.86
CA ILE A 209 -7.43 7.30 -3.54
C ILE A 209 -8.84 7.29 -2.97
N ASP A 210 -9.52 8.40 -3.17
CA ASP A 210 -10.93 8.54 -2.81
C ASP A 210 -11.79 7.52 -3.57
N ARG A 211 -12.76 6.91 -2.88
CA ARG A 211 -13.71 5.93 -3.46
C ARG A 211 -13.05 4.81 -4.25
N LEU A 212 -11.99 4.19 -3.68
CA LEU A 212 -11.37 3.04 -4.32
C LEU A 212 -12.41 1.90 -4.46
N PRO A 213 -12.69 1.41 -5.69
CA PRO A 213 -13.65 0.34 -5.90
C PRO A 213 -13.26 -0.93 -5.14
N LEU A 214 -14.24 -1.60 -4.50
CA LEU A 214 -14.01 -2.83 -3.73
C LEU A 214 -13.31 -3.92 -4.53
N THR A 215 -13.67 -4.05 -5.81
CA THR A 215 -13.05 -5.01 -6.75
C THR A 215 -11.56 -4.74 -6.95
N LEU A 216 -11.11 -3.47 -6.85
CA LEU A 216 -9.69 -3.13 -6.88
C LEU A 216 -9.01 -3.44 -5.54
N ILE A 217 -9.67 -3.17 -4.41
CA ILE A 217 -9.15 -3.54 -3.09
C ILE A 217 -8.91 -5.05 -3.03
N GLU A 218 -9.88 -5.87 -3.48
CA GLU A 218 -9.73 -7.32 -3.56
C GLU A 218 -8.60 -7.76 -4.49
N ALA A 219 -8.48 -7.13 -5.66
CA ALA A 219 -7.43 -7.46 -6.62
C ALA A 219 -6.04 -7.11 -6.07
N PHE A 220 -5.90 -5.99 -5.37
CA PHE A 220 -4.64 -5.51 -4.80
C PHE A 220 -4.45 -5.90 -3.33
N HIS A 221 -5.30 -6.77 -2.79
CA HIS A 221 -5.21 -7.22 -1.40
C HIS A 221 -3.81 -7.72 -1.05
N SER A 222 -3.15 -8.45 -1.96
CA SER A 222 -1.82 -9.00 -1.70
C SER A 222 -0.71 -7.93 -1.64
N THR A 223 -0.85 -6.78 -2.31
CA THR A 223 0.07 -5.64 -2.16
C THR A 223 -0.22 -4.85 -0.88
N LEU A 224 -1.48 -4.77 -0.48
CA LEU A 224 -1.90 -4.17 0.78
C LEU A 224 -1.61 -5.06 2.00
N GLU A 225 -1.42 -6.37 1.79
CA GLU A 225 -1.01 -7.32 2.85
C GLU A 225 0.32 -6.94 3.50
N GLU A 226 1.24 -6.29 2.80
CA GLU A 226 2.49 -5.81 3.41
C GLU A 226 2.21 -4.77 4.51
N THR A 227 1.13 -3.99 4.39
CA THR A 227 0.68 -3.07 5.43
C THR A 227 0.02 -3.82 6.60
N ILE A 228 -0.80 -4.84 6.32
CA ILE A 228 -1.50 -5.64 7.36
C ILE A 228 -0.51 -6.35 8.29
N TYR A 229 0.62 -6.76 7.76
CA TYR A 229 1.63 -7.53 8.51
C TYR A 229 2.85 -6.70 8.92
N SER A 230 2.77 -5.38 8.80
CA SER A 230 3.83 -4.50 9.30
C SER A 230 3.73 -4.31 10.81
N ASP A 231 4.89 -4.08 11.45
CA ASP A 231 4.97 -3.76 12.87
C ASP A 231 4.68 -2.28 13.14
N LEU A 232 4.79 -1.44 12.09
CA LEU A 232 4.52 0.00 12.13
C LEU A 232 4.04 0.50 10.77
N ILE A 233 3.06 1.39 10.79
CA ILE A 233 2.61 2.13 9.61
C ILE A 233 3.12 3.57 9.69
N LEU A 234 3.81 4.02 8.65
CA LEU A 234 4.09 5.44 8.42
C LEU A 234 3.03 6.00 7.46
N LEU A 235 2.06 6.72 8.03
CA LEU A 235 0.99 7.36 7.28
C LEU A 235 1.46 8.72 6.77
N VAL A 236 1.71 8.82 5.46
CA VAL A 236 2.22 10.05 4.83
C VAL A 236 1.07 10.94 4.38
N VAL A 237 1.08 12.18 4.85
CA VAL A 237 0.06 13.21 4.59
C VAL A 237 0.73 14.45 4.00
N ASP A 238 0.11 15.04 2.98
CA ASP A 238 0.60 16.26 2.32
C ASP A 238 0.19 17.49 3.12
N ALA A 239 1.16 18.16 3.74
CA ALA A 239 0.94 19.36 4.53
C ALA A 239 0.63 20.61 3.69
N SER A 240 0.98 20.63 2.40
CA SER A 240 0.78 21.79 1.53
C SER A 240 -0.69 22.03 1.17
N GLU A 241 -1.55 21.00 1.37
CA GLU A 241 -2.96 21.09 1.06
C GLU A 241 -3.76 21.88 2.12
N PRO A 242 -4.94 22.43 1.74
CA PRO A 242 -5.85 23.06 2.71
C PRO A 242 -6.28 22.08 3.80
N THR A 243 -6.43 22.57 5.04
CA THR A 243 -6.73 21.73 6.22
C THR A 243 -7.95 20.83 6.03
N HIS A 244 -9.03 21.32 5.41
CA HIS A 244 -10.22 20.52 5.14
C HIS A 244 -9.94 19.35 4.17
N THR A 245 -9.04 19.56 3.19
CA THR A 245 -8.62 18.52 2.25
C THR A 245 -7.76 17.47 2.95
N ILE A 246 -6.86 17.91 3.85
CA ILE A 246 -6.05 17.02 4.68
C ILE A 246 -6.96 16.11 5.51
N HIS A 247 -7.94 16.67 6.23
CA HIS A 247 -8.89 15.87 7.03
C HIS A 247 -9.66 14.86 6.18
N LYS A 248 -10.16 15.28 5.01
CA LYS A 248 -10.87 14.38 4.09
C LYS A 248 -9.97 13.22 3.62
N LYS A 249 -8.76 13.51 3.16
CA LYS A 249 -7.82 12.49 2.67
C LYS A 249 -7.34 11.57 3.78
N LEU A 250 -7.15 12.12 4.98
CA LEU A 250 -6.79 11.35 6.16
C LEU A 250 -7.89 10.36 6.54
N ALA A 251 -9.15 10.80 6.56
CA ALA A 251 -10.30 9.92 6.81
C ALA A 251 -10.35 8.75 5.82
N VAL A 252 -10.13 9.02 4.52
CA VAL A 252 -10.05 7.98 3.48
C VAL A 252 -8.90 7.00 3.76
N CYS A 253 -7.74 7.49 4.19
CA CYS A 253 -6.59 6.64 4.51
C CYS A 253 -6.90 5.73 5.71
N LEU A 254 -7.44 6.28 6.79
CA LEU A 254 -7.79 5.53 8.00
C LEU A 254 -8.88 4.49 7.72
N GLU A 255 -9.94 4.86 6.99
CA GLU A 255 -10.98 3.94 6.55
C GLU A 255 -10.41 2.81 5.67
N THR A 256 -9.46 3.11 4.80
CA THR A 256 -8.81 2.10 3.96
C THR A 256 -7.96 1.14 4.81
N ILE A 257 -7.18 1.67 5.78
CA ILE A 257 -6.39 0.87 6.73
C ILE A 257 -7.32 -0.06 7.54
N GLU A 258 -8.47 0.42 7.98
CA GLU A 258 -9.47 -0.39 8.67
C GLU A 258 -10.05 -1.48 7.76
N ARG A 259 -10.46 -1.12 6.54
CA ARG A 259 -11.04 -2.07 5.56
C ARG A 259 -10.11 -3.20 5.17
N ILE A 260 -8.81 -2.95 5.10
CA ILE A 260 -7.82 -4.01 4.80
C ILE A 260 -7.50 -4.87 6.02
N GLY A 261 -8.01 -4.53 7.22
CA GLY A 261 -7.76 -5.28 8.45
C GLY A 261 -6.44 -4.92 9.14
N ALA A 262 -5.89 -3.74 8.87
CA ALA A 262 -4.66 -3.23 9.50
C ALA A 262 -4.93 -2.35 10.74
N SER A 263 -6.16 -2.37 11.27
CA SER A 263 -6.53 -1.68 12.51
C SER A 263 -5.71 -2.21 13.69
N GLY A 264 -5.27 -1.30 14.55
CA GLY A 264 -4.50 -1.66 15.74
C GLY A 264 -2.99 -1.76 15.52
N ILE A 265 -2.49 -1.66 14.30
CA ILE A 265 -1.06 -1.53 14.04
C ILE A 265 -0.60 -0.14 14.48
N PRO A 266 0.50 -0.04 15.28
CA PRO A 266 1.08 1.25 15.63
C PRO A 266 1.27 2.14 14.40
N THR A 267 0.86 3.40 14.48
CA THR A 267 0.93 4.32 13.33
C THR A 267 1.59 5.63 13.75
N ILE A 268 2.48 6.14 12.89
CA ILE A 268 3.04 7.49 12.95
C ILE A 268 2.57 8.25 11.72
N THR A 269 2.08 9.47 11.89
CA THR A 269 1.67 10.32 10.78
C THR A 269 2.82 11.24 10.40
N ALA A 270 3.41 11.02 9.22
CA ALA A 270 4.41 11.90 8.64
C ALA A 270 3.71 13.04 7.87
N LEU A 271 3.63 14.23 8.47
CA LEU A 271 3.07 15.42 7.83
C LEU A 271 4.14 16.02 6.91
N ASN A 272 4.11 15.58 5.64
CA ASN A 272 5.15 15.83 4.64
C ASN A 272 4.92 17.11 3.85
N LYS A 273 5.96 17.60 3.17
CA LYS A 273 6.00 18.80 2.34
C LYS A 273 5.87 20.11 3.15
N ILE A 274 6.39 20.13 4.37
CA ILE A 274 6.42 21.37 5.18
C ILE A 274 7.29 22.47 4.55
N ASP A 275 8.15 22.13 3.62
CA ASP A 275 8.94 23.06 2.81
C ASP A 275 8.09 23.97 1.92
N LEU A 276 6.84 23.62 1.66
CA LEU A 276 5.89 24.40 0.83
C LEU A 276 4.99 25.33 1.66
N ILE A 277 5.10 25.32 3.00
CA ILE A 277 4.26 26.11 3.90
C ILE A 277 5.14 26.81 4.96
N SER A 278 4.59 27.84 5.61
CA SER A 278 5.28 28.53 6.70
C SER A 278 5.31 27.70 7.99
N GLU A 279 6.24 28.03 8.90
CA GLU A 279 6.30 27.40 10.23
C GLU A 279 4.99 27.62 11.02
N THR A 280 4.39 28.80 10.90
CA THR A 280 3.12 29.13 11.54
C THR A 280 1.98 28.26 11.03
N GLU A 281 1.90 28.05 9.72
CA GLU A 281 0.92 27.13 9.11
C GLU A 281 1.17 25.68 9.50
N THR A 282 2.43 25.27 9.58
CA THR A 282 2.80 23.93 10.05
C THR A 282 2.28 23.69 11.46
N TYR A 283 2.49 24.65 12.37
CA TYR A 283 2.01 24.57 13.74
C TYR A 283 0.47 24.50 13.80
N GLN A 284 -0.23 25.38 13.07
CA GLN A 284 -1.70 25.39 13.02
C GLN A 284 -2.27 24.07 12.50
N LYS A 285 -1.65 23.49 11.47
CA LYS A 285 -2.07 22.19 10.92
C LYS A 285 -1.81 21.06 11.91
N LEU A 286 -0.67 21.05 12.59
CA LEU A 286 -0.40 20.08 13.66
C LEU A 286 -1.45 20.16 14.77
N GLU A 287 -1.80 21.39 15.24
CA GLU A 287 -2.85 21.58 16.24
C GLU A 287 -4.22 21.07 15.76
N SER A 288 -4.59 21.35 14.50
CA SER A 288 -5.86 20.91 13.92
C SER A 288 -5.96 19.39 13.79
N LEU A 289 -4.83 18.71 13.70
CA LEU A 289 -4.73 17.26 13.56
C LEU A 289 -4.61 16.52 14.91
N LYS A 290 -4.42 17.23 16.02
CA LYS A 290 -4.39 16.63 17.36
C LYS A 290 -5.68 15.85 17.63
N GLY A 291 -5.52 14.61 18.08
CA GLY A 291 -6.66 13.71 18.37
C GLY A 291 -7.28 13.04 17.14
N THR A 292 -6.95 13.48 15.92
CA THR A 292 -7.45 12.88 14.68
C THR A 292 -6.41 11.94 14.06
N THR A 293 -5.12 12.28 14.24
CA THR A 293 -4.01 11.45 13.71
C THR A 293 -3.13 10.94 14.84
N PRO A 294 -2.64 9.70 14.72
CA PRO A 294 -1.67 9.17 15.66
C PRO A 294 -0.27 9.79 15.41
N ASN A 295 0.34 10.33 16.45
CA ASN A 295 1.74 10.78 16.51
C ASN A 295 2.20 11.60 15.29
N PRO A 296 1.66 12.80 15.03
CA PRO A 296 2.03 13.58 13.87
C PRO A 296 3.44 14.15 14.00
N VAL A 297 4.27 13.92 12.96
CA VAL A 297 5.64 14.43 12.84
C VAL A 297 5.75 15.28 11.58
N PRO A 298 6.06 16.57 11.66
CA PRO A 298 6.23 17.45 10.50
C PRO A 298 7.58 17.18 9.83
N ILE A 299 7.57 16.89 8.52
CA ILE A 299 8.77 16.57 7.76
C ILE A 299 8.78 17.21 6.37
N SER A 300 9.96 17.35 5.79
CA SER A 300 10.14 17.46 4.35
C SER A 300 10.99 16.29 3.87
N ALA A 301 10.37 15.38 3.14
CA ALA A 301 11.07 14.26 2.53
C ALA A 301 12.03 14.74 1.43
N LEU A 302 11.69 15.82 0.71
CA LEU A 302 12.50 16.39 -0.35
C LEU A 302 13.81 16.99 0.18
N HIS A 303 13.71 17.82 1.22
CA HIS A 303 14.86 18.52 1.84
C HIS A 303 15.44 17.77 3.05
N LYS A 304 14.94 16.56 3.33
CA LYS A 304 15.35 15.74 4.48
C LYS A 304 15.17 16.44 5.85
N THR A 305 14.28 17.45 5.93
CA THR A 305 14.00 18.18 7.18
C THR A 305 13.27 17.28 8.15
N ASN A 306 13.70 17.24 9.41
CA ASN A 306 13.12 16.43 10.50
C ASN A 306 13.08 14.90 10.25
N ILE A 307 13.85 14.38 9.30
CA ILE A 307 13.94 12.92 9.06
C ILE A 307 14.52 12.20 10.29
N ASP A 308 15.50 12.78 10.97
CA ASP A 308 16.07 12.18 12.19
C ASP A 308 15.07 12.21 13.36
N LEU A 309 14.21 13.23 13.44
CA LEU A 309 13.10 13.25 14.38
C LEU A 309 12.14 12.09 14.10
N LEU A 310 11.78 11.87 12.84
CA LEU A 310 10.94 10.74 12.42
C LEU A 310 11.59 9.39 12.75
N LYS A 311 12.88 9.22 12.46
CA LYS A 311 13.63 8.00 12.82
C LYS A 311 13.58 7.73 14.34
N ASN A 312 13.72 8.77 15.16
CA ASN A 312 13.63 8.64 16.61
C ASN A 312 12.23 8.22 17.09
N GLU A 313 11.16 8.77 16.49
CA GLU A 313 9.78 8.37 16.82
C GLU A 313 9.52 6.90 16.39
N ILE A 314 10.03 6.47 15.24
CA ILE A 314 9.99 5.07 14.81
C ILE A 314 10.66 4.16 15.85
N LEU A 315 11.85 4.52 16.31
CA LEU A 315 12.59 3.75 17.31
C LEU A 315 11.86 3.67 18.67
N LYS A 316 11.16 4.73 19.06
CA LYS A 316 10.34 4.75 20.29
C LYS A 316 9.11 3.84 20.18
N MET A 317 8.47 3.82 19.02
CA MET A 317 7.25 3.02 18.78
C MET A 317 7.57 1.53 18.64
N LEU A 318 8.65 1.19 17.98
CA LEU A 318 9.11 -0.19 17.80
C LEU A 318 9.89 -0.68 19.04
N LYS A 319 9.23 -0.70 20.20
CA LYS A 319 9.81 -1.15 21.48
C LYS A 319 10.11 -2.66 21.57
N ASN A 320 10.16 -3.35 20.48
CA ASN A 320 10.41 -4.81 20.44
C ASN A 320 11.88 -5.19 20.68
N TYR A 321 12.63 -4.34 21.37
CA TYR A 321 14.01 -4.66 21.76
C TYR A 321 14.08 -4.94 23.26
N VAL A 322 14.73 -6.05 23.58
CA VAL A 322 15.02 -6.44 24.96
C VAL A 322 16.47 -6.08 25.22
N GLN A 323 16.71 -5.38 26.32
CA GLN A 323 18.04 -5.18 26.82
C GLN A 323 18.45 -6.41 27.63
N ALA A 324 19.63 -6.95 27.33
CA ALA A 324 20.16 -8.11 28.03
C ALA A 324 21.65 -7.94 28.33
N SER A 325 22.07 -8.58 29.39
CA SER A 325 23.48 -8.67 29.80
C SER A 325 23.93 -10.11 29.64
N ILE A 326 25.14 -10.29 29.13
CA ILE A 326 25.84 -11.57 29.11
C ILE A 326 27.16 -11.46 29.79
N THR A 327 27.55 -12.53 30.51
CA THR A 327 28.88 -12.72 31.07
C THR A 327 29.44 -14.01 30.51
N ILE A 328 30.50 -13.93 29.73
CA ILE A 328 31.17 -15.09 29.10
C ILE A 328 32.68 -15.07 29.37
N PRO A 329 33.34 -16.23 29.39
CA PRO A 329 34.81 -16.28 29.47
C PRO A 329 35.43 -15.54 28.27
N SER A 330 36.52 -14.83 28.48
CA SER A 330 37.28 -14.14 27.43
C SER A 330 38.40 -15.07 26.93
N THR A 331 38.06 -15.98 26.01
CA THR A 331 38.96 -16.95 25.42
C THR A 331 39.03 -16.80 23.91
N ASN A 332 40.00 -17.41 23.25
CA ASN A 332 40.10 -17.41 21.80
C ASN A 332 38.89 -18.05 21.13
N GLU A 333 38.19 -18.97 21.79
CA GLU A 333 36.96 -19.62 21.28
C GLU A 333 35.72 -18.71 21.37
N THR A 334 35.65 -17.79 22.33
CA THR A 334 34.53 -16.87 22.51
C THR A 334 34.65 -15.57 21.70
N MET A 335 35.86 -15.22 21.25
CA MET A 335 36.08 -14.00 20.45
C MET A 335 35.29 -13.93 19.14
N PRO A 336 35.15 -15.02 18.34
CA PRO A 336 34.28 -15.01 17.17
C PRO A 336 32.79 -14.74 17.51
N PHE A 337 32.33 -15.27 18.65
CA PHE A 337 30.97 -15.01 19.13
C PHE A 337 30.79 -13.55 19.56
N ILE A 338 31.74 -12.96 20.27
CA ILE A 338 31.73 -11.54 20.63
C ILE A 338 31.67 -10.67 19.36
N SER A 339 32.55 -10.97 18.38
CA SER A 339 32.55 -10.26 17.08
C SER A 339 31.22 -10.38 16.34
N TRP A 340 30.61 -11.56 16.35
CA TRP A 340 29.30 -11.79 15.76
C TRP A 340 28.21 -11.02 16.51
N LEU A 341 28.25 -10.94 17.83
CA LEU A 341 27.32 -10.17 18.65
C LEU A 341 27.37 -8.67 18.30
N PHE A 342 28.59 -8.12 18.16
CA PHE A 342 28.80 -6.73 17.76
C PHE A 342 28.24 -6.40 16.36
N LYS A 343 28.32 -7.36 15.43
CA LYS A 343 27.81 -7.21 14.07
C LYS A 343 26.28 -7.35 13.99
N SER A 344 25.70 -8.08 14.93
CA SER A 344 24.31 -8.52 14.85
C SER A 344 23.36 -7.82 15.83
N THR A 345 23.90 -7.09 16.83
CA THR A 345 23.13 -6.41 17.87
C THR A 345 23.67 -5.02 18.17
N ASP A 346 22.86 -4.22 18.84
CA ASP A 346 23.32 -2.92 19.37
C ASP A 346 23.97 -3.12 20.74
N VAL A 347 25.29 -3.33 20.74
CA VAL A 347 26.09 -3.46 21.98
C VAL A 347 26.23 -2.06 22.62
N LYS A 348 25.70 -1.91 23.84
CA LYS A 348 25.74 -0.65 24.61
C LYS A 348 27.05 -0.52 25.39
N THR A 349 27.46 -1.57 26.08
CA THR A 349 28.66 -1.57 26.87
C THR A 349 29.34 -2.92 26.80
N ILE A 350 30.68 -2.90 26.85
CA ILE A 350 31.50 -4.07 27.10
C ILE A 350 32.50 -3.75 28.21
N LYS A 351 32.59 -4.65 29.20
CA LYS A 351 33.58 -4.56 30.30
C LYS A 351 34.29 -5.91 30.41
N TYR A 352 35.61 -5.86 30.40
CA TYR A 352 36.45 -7.04 30.67
C TYR A 352 36.81 -7.02 32.14
N THR A 353 36.54 -8.09 32.86
CA THR A 353 36.86 -8.27 34.28
C THR A 353 37.58 -9.60 34.48
N GLY A 354 38.91 -9.55 34.66
CA GLY A 354 39.70 -10.75 34.70
C GLY A 354 39.60 -11.56 33.40
N ASN A 355 39.20 -12.83 33.52
CA ASN A 355 39.05 -13.75 32.39
C ASN A 355 37.62 -13.75 31.80
N SER A 356 36.79 -12.77 32.10
CA SER A 356 35.41 -12.71 31.59
C SER A 356 35.09 -11.38 30.92
N ALA A 357 34.23 -11.43 29.93
CA ALA A 357 33.63 -10.27 29.26
C ALA A 357 32.16 -10.14 29.69
N ASN A 358 31.81 -8.97 30.22
CA ASN A 358 30.41 -8.57 30.49
C ASN A 358 29.96 -7.63 29.40
N ILE A 359 28.91 -8.00 28.67
CA ILE A 359 28.43 -7.28 27.50
C ILE A 359 26.93 -6.99 27.66
N VAL A 360 26.57 -5.71 27.62
CA VAL A 360 25.17 -5.27 27.59
C VAL A 360 24.80 -4.91 26.16
N PHE A 361 23.72 -5.49 25.67
CA PHE A 361 23.26 -5.29 24.31
C PHE A 361 21.72 -5.20 24.23
N GLU A 362 21.24 -4.61 23.15
CA GLU A 362 19.84 -4.62 22.78
C GLU A 362 19.64 -5.49 21.54
N ALA A 363 18.63 -6.35 21.60
CA ALA A 363 18.22 -7.21 20.48
C ALA A 363 16.71 -7.46 20.51
N VAL A 364 16.17 -7.88 19.39
CA VAL A 364 14.79 -8.40 19.35
C VAL A 364 14.69 -9.67 20.20
N PRO A 365 13.53 -9.94 20.86
CA PRO A 365 13.38 -11.04 21.83
C PRO A 365 13.87 -12.39 21.30
N TRP A 366 13.55 -12.71 20.08
CA TRP A 366 13.98 -13.93 19.39
C TRP A 366 15.52 -14.03 19.28
N PHE A 367 16.19 -12.92 18.93
CA PHE A 367 17.63 -12.91 18.80
C PHE A 367 18.30 -13.01 20.18
N ALA A 368 17.71 -12.37 21.19
CA ALA A 368 18.15 -12.48 22.57
C ALA A 368 18.10 -13.95 23.07
N GLU A 369 17.06 -14.71 22.74
CA GLU A 369 16.97 -16.14 23.04
C GLU A 369 18.03 -16.98 22.28
N LYS A 370 18.33 -16.61 21.03
CA LYS A 370 19.43 -17.24 20.28
C LYS A 370 20.79 -16.95 20.89
N VAL A 371 21.01 -15.72 21.36
CA VAL A 371 22.22 -15.32 22.09
C VAL A 371 22.30 -16.12 23.39
N LYS A 372 21.20 -16.22 24.13
CA LYS A 372 21.12 -16.99 25.38
C LYS A 372 21.59 -18.42 25.19
N LYS A 373 21.04 -19.16 24.21
CA LYS A 373 21.43 -20.53 23.90
C LYS A 373 22.95 -20.65 23.63
N ARG A 374 23.52 -19.73 22.85
CA ARG A 374 24.96 -19.72 22.57
C ARG A 374 25.84 -19.39 23.80
N VAL A 375 25.34 -18.49 24.66
CA VAL A 375 26.02 -18.13 25.92
C VAL A 375 26.08 -19.34 26.86
N GLU A 376 24.98 -20.12 26.90
CA GLU A 376 24.94 -21.38 27.67
C GLU A 376 25.95 -22.42 27.16
N GLU A 377 26.19 -22.50 25.84
CA GLU A 377 27.22 -23.37 25.25
C GLU A 377 28.65 -23.01 25.74
N PHE A 378 28.90 -21.75 26.08
CA PHE A 378 30.17 -21.26 26.65
C PHE A 378 30.18 -21.20 28.17
N ASN A 379 29.24 -21.86 28.86
CA ASN A 379 29.04 -21.80 30.31
C ASN A 379 28.96 -20.35 30.86
N GLY A 380 28.42 -19.44 30.04
CA GLY A 380 28.19 -18.05 30.41
C GLY A 380 26.86 -17.83 31.11
N LYS A 381 26.63 -16.61 31.60
CA LYS A 381 25.36 -16.16 32.21
C LYS A 381 24.67 -15.22 31.26
N PHE A 382 23.35 -15.32 31.19
CA PHE A 382 22.45 -14.42 30.43
C PHE A 382 21.39 -13.84 31.38
N GLU A 383 21.24 -12.54 31.41
CA GLU A 383 20.23 -11.85 32.23
C GLU A 383 19.47 -10.82 31.35
N LYS A 384 18.13 -10.81 31.43
CA LYS A 384 17.32 -9.72 30.86
C LYS A 384 17.31 -8.56 31.85
N ILE A 385 17.58 -7.33 31.34
CA ILE A 385 17.60 -6.10 32.10
C ILE A 385 16.26 -5.37 31.95
#